data_34330ee68f389b45f0b5618665854550
#
_entry.id   34330ee68f389b45f0b5618665854550
#
_cell.length_a   1.000
_cell.length_b   1.000
_cell.length_c   1.000
_cell.angle_alpha   90.00
_cell.angle_beta   90.00
_cell.angle_gamma   90.00
#
_symmetry.space_group_name_H-M   'P 1'
#
loop_
_entity.id
_entity.type
_entity.pdbx_description
1 polymer ?
#
loop_
_entity_poly.entity_id
_entity_poly.type
_entity_poly.pdbx_seq_one_letter_code
_entity_poly.pdbx_strand_id
1 'polypeptide(L)'
;MIIKKPPIVSILGHIDHGKTTLLDYIRKSKLALKEAGGITQRIGAYEIDYKGEKITFIDTPGHQAFYTLRERGINISDVSILVIAADEGVKDQTLEIINYLKISKIPFIIALNKIDKKEADPSRVISQLIELEVIPERWGGDIPLIEVSAYTGQGVDDLLETIIILRDIYDLKVEINKKGKGYIVESFKDPKRGFLASAIVIEGEVKYGDFLITKSAFCKIKIFEDDIGEKLEKAYPSKPILVGNFNNLPLVGESFEISNDKDISKIQQSLKEQENNQIKKIIFLDEKARADYLLIIKADNIGSLEALNLVFKKISEDNNLNLKILKADIGPVTFEDLKLAKDLNAFLISFNLKNSKQILEEIKNLNLHKKFFDSRIIYQIEQDFVNFISKKEEIESLKGELEVLAVFNQTKSKKTIGGRMLKGKLSLNQKITILRNKELVGYGKIISLEKNKNPVKEINEKELSGLIIETNTEIKEADIIKGV
;
A
#
# COMPACT_ATOMS: atom_id res chain seq x y z
N MET A 1 -34.74 17.84 15.13
CA MET A 1 -34.05 18.32 16.32
C MET A 1 -32.60 18.55 15.96
N ILE A 2 -32.09 19.76 16.16
CA ILE A 2 -30.69 20.11 15.90
C ILE A 2 -29.94 19.99 17.21
N ILE A 3 -28.80 19.32 17.22
CA ILE A 3 -27.93 19.16 18.38
C ILE A 3 -26.51 19.60 18.02
N LYS A 4 -25.67 19.87 19.01
CA LYS A 4 -24.23 20.00 18.81
C LYS A 4 -23.69 18.68 18.30
N LYS A 5 -22.96 18.71 17.18
CA LYS A 5 -22.34 17.53 16.59
C LYS A 5 -21.08 17.17 17.35
N PRO A 6 -20.89 15.92 17.82
CA PRO A 6 -19.58 15.49 18.26
C PRO A 6 -18.55 15.66 17.14
N PRO A 7 -17.36 16.24 17.38
CA PRO A 7 -16.40 16.44 16.31
C PRO A 7 -15.80 15.11 15.83
N ILE A 8 -15.63 14.98 14.53
CA ILE A 8 -14.88 13.90 13.90
C ILE A 8 -13.49 14.44 13.61
N VAL A 9 -12.47 13.78 14.14
CA VAL A 9 -11.09 14.25 14.13
C VAL A 9 -10.19 13.25 13.40
N SER A 10 -9.54 13.66 12.33
CA SER A 10 -8.49 12.85 11.68
C SER A 10 -7.13 13.13 12.31
N ILE A 11 -6.30 12.07 12.46
CA ILE A 11 -4.94 12.20 12.94
C ILE A 11 -3.98 11.94 11.80
N LEU A 12 -3.11 12.91 11.51
CA LEU A 12 -2.23 13.00 10.38
C LEU A 12 -0.79 13.25 10.84
N GLY A 13 0.19 12.91 10.03
CA GLY A 13 1.60 13.17 10.32
C GLY A 13 2.50 12.11 9.70
N HIS A 14 3.80 12.36 9.74
CA HIS A 14 4.82 11.44 9.23
C HIS A 14 4.85 10.11 9.99
N ILE A 15 5.43 9.07 9.38
CA ILE A 15 5.77 7.81 10.05
C ILE A 15 6.65 8.15 11.27
N ASP A 16 6.48 7.41 12.36
CA ASP A 16 7.25 7.55 13.61
C ASP A 16 7.10 8.89 14.37
N HIS A 17 6.24 9.81 13.92
CA HIS A 17 5.93 11.03 14.68
C HIS A 17 5.03 10.78 15.91
N GLY A 18 4.62 9.54 16.15
CA GLY A 18 3.92 9.12 17.35
C GLY A 18 2.39 9.24 17.32
N LYS A 19 1.78 9.24 16.11
CA LYS A 19 0.31 9.25 15.94
C LYS A 19 -0.38 8.15 16.71
N THR A 20 0.01 6.89 16.46
CA THR A 20 -0.58 5.72 17.11
C THR A 20 -0.34 5.74 18.63
N THR A 21 0.82 6.20 19.08
CA THR A 21 1.12 6.36 20.51
C THR A 21 0.22 7.39 21.16
N LEU A 22 -0.03 8.54 20.49
CA LEU A 22 -0.95 9.57 20.95
C LEU A 22 -2.38 9.03 21.06
N LEU A 23 -2.83 8.30 20.04
CA LEU A 23 -4.13 7.66 20.02
C LEU A 23 -4.28 6.61 21.12
N ASP A 24 -3.26 5.78 21.34
CA ASP A 24 -3.24 4.80 22.41
C ASP A 24 -3.34 5.44 23.79
N TYR A 25 -2.67 6.56 23.99
CA TYR A 25 -2.80 7.34 25.22
C TYR A 25 -4.22 7.88 25.41
N ILE A 26 -4.77 8.52 24.38
CA ILE A 26 -6.15 9.07 24.40
C ILE A 26 -7.18 7.96 24.67
N ARG A 27 -7.02 6.81 24.02
CA ARG A 27 -7.91 5.64 24.14
C ARG A 27 -7.67 4.81 25.39
N LYS A 28 -6.61 5.08 26.17
CA LYS A 28 -6.12 4.26 27.28
C LYS A 28 -5.89 2.79 26.86
N SER A 29 -5.37 2.57 25.67
CA SER A 29 -5.12 1.27 25.06
C SER A 29 -3.63 1.10 24.72
N LYS A 30 -3.24 -0.08 24.22
CA LYS A 30 -1.87 -0.39 23.76
C LYS A 30 -1.91 -1.05 22.40
N LEU A 31 -2.56 -0.41 21.43
CA LEU A 31 -2.71 -0.96 20.07
C LEU A 31 -1.39 -0.95 19.27
N ALA A 32 -0.58 0.11 19.42
CA ALA A 32 0.71 0.22 18.74
C ALA A 32 1.61 -1.00 18.97
N LEU A 33 1.54 -1.61 20.16
CA LEU A 33 2.30 -2.83 20.49
C LEU A 33 1.74 -4.09 19.82
N LYS A 34 0.52 -4.06 19.31
CA LYS A 34 -0.17 -5.21 18.68
C LYS A 34 -0.13 -5.16 17.16
N GLU A 35 0.09 -3.99 16.58
CA GLU A 35 0.20 -3.83 15.13
C GLU A 35 1.55 -4.28 14.59
N ALA A 36 1.53 -4.86 13.38
CA ALA A 36 2.76 -5.32 12.72
C ALA A 36 3.67 -4.14 12.40
N GLY A 37 4.89 -4.16 12.94
CA GLY A 37 5.86 -3.07 12.78
C GLY A 37 5.60 -1.84 13.64
N GLY A 38 4.59 -1.84 14.54
CA GLY A 38 4.24 -0.70 15.39
C GLY A 38 3.68 0.50 14.61
N ILE A 39 3.14 0.27 13.41
CA ILE A 39 2.59 1.30 12.52
C ILE A 39 1.16 0.98 12.13
N THR A 40 0.34 2.02 12.01
CA THR A 40 -1.04 1.89 11.52
C THR A 40 -1.07 1.68 10.01
N GLN A 41 -1.72 0.63 9.57
CA GLN A 41 -1.88 0.27 8.15
C GLN A 41 -3.36 0.16 7.73
N ARG A 42 -4.29 0.37 8.65
CA ARG A 42 -5.73 0.39 8.41
C ARG A 42 -6.33 1.69 8.92
N ILE A 43 -7.43 2.13 8.32
CA ILE A 43 -8.21 3.21 8.92
C ILE A 43 -9.05 2.62 10.06
N GLY A 44 -8.88 3.15 11.25
CA GLY A 44 -9.71 2.86 12.40
C GLY A 44 -10.55 4.08 12.78
N ALA A 45 -11.80 3.89 13.17
CA ALA A 45 -12.59 4.96 13.78
C ALA A 45 -13.05 4.51 15.17
N TYR A 46 -12.94 5.39 16.16
CA TYR A 46 -13.35 5.11 17.51
C TYR A 46 -13.83 6.38 18.24
N GLU A 47 -14.74 6.19 19.18
CA GLU A 47 -15.32 7.26 19.98
C GLU A 47 -14.74 7.27 21.40
N ILE A 48 -14.44 8.44 21.92
CA ILE A 48 -14.08 8.63 23.33
C ILE A 48 -15.10 9.55 24.03
N ASP A 49 -15.16 9.46 25.34
CA ASP A 49 -15.82 10.42 26.21
C ASP A 49 -14.76 11.30 26.89
N TYR A 50 -14.81 12.58 26.62
CA TYR A 50 -13.95 13.56 27.26
C TYR A 50 -14.80 14.60 28.05
N LYS A 51 -14.78 14.52 29.36
CA LYS A 51 -15.57 15.40 30.28
C LYS A 51 -17.07 15.41 29.91
N GLY A 52 -17.65 14.29 29.44
CA GLY A 52 -19.06 14.18 29.04
C GLY A 52 -19.33 14.60 27.60
N GLU A 53 -18.34 15.05 26.86
CA GLU A 53 -18.41 15.37 25.44
C GLU A 53 -17.83 14.21 24.60
N LYS A 54 -18.52 13.83 23.53
CA LYS A 54 -18.06 12.77 22.62
C LYS A 54 -17.12 13.35 21.55
N ILE A 55 -16.04 12.66 21.28
CA ILE A 55 -15.09 12.94 20.18
C ILE A 55 -14.85 11.65 19.42
N THR A 56 -14.97 11.69 18.11
CA THR A 56 -14.66 10.54 17.23
C THR A 56 -13.34 10.77 16.52
N PHE A 57 -12.42 9.84 16.68
CA PHE A 57 -11.13 9.87 16.02
C PHE A 57 -11.12 8.93 14.82
N ILE A 58 -10.48 9.37 13.73
CA ILE A 58 -10.14 8.56 12.56
C ILE A 58 -8.62 8.42 12.56
N ASP A 59 -8.14 7.20 12.82
CA ASP A 59 -6.72 6.88 12.69
C ASP A 59 -6.37 6.60 11.23
N THR A 60 -5.40 7.32 10.70
CA THR A 60 -4.99 7.19 9.31
C THR A 60 -3.53 6.70 9.20
N PRO A 61 -3.24 5.76 8.30
CA PRO A 61 -1.87 5.29 8.07
C PRO A 61 -0.94 6.42 7.67
N GLY A 62 0.26 6.49 8.29
CA GLY A 62 1.26 7.53 7.98
C GLY A 62 2.00 7.32 6.66
N HIS A 63 2.06 6.08 6.15
CA HIS A 63 2.86 5.73 4.99
C HIS A 63 2.32 6.30 3.67
N GLN A 64 3.22 6.70 2.75
CA GLN A 64 2.87 7.32 1.46
C GLN A 64 1.95 6.44 0.59
N ALA A 65 2.13 5.12 0.64
CA ALA A 65 1.28 4.16 -0.06
C ALA A 65 -0.22 4.24 0.33
N PHE A 66 -0.54 4.80 1.50
CA PHE A 66 -1.90 4.96 1.98
C PHE A 66 -2.46 6.39 1.79
N TYR A 67 -1.93 7.12 0.80
CA TYR A 67 -2.36 8.50 0.51
C TYR A 67 -3.88 8.63 0.33
N THR A 68 -4.50 7.77 -0.47
CA THR A 68 -5.95 7.77 -0.70
C THR A 68 -6.76 7.52 0.56
N LEU A 69 -6.24 6.73 1.50
CA LEU A 69 -6.90 6.50 2.79
C LEU A 69 -6.83 7.74 3.68
N ARG A 70 -5.68 8.46 3.71
CA ARG A 70 -5.56 9.74 4.43
C ARG A 70 -6.52 10.79 3.87
N GLU A 71 -6.56 10.94 2.56
CA GLU A 71 -7.45 11.87 1.86
C GLU A 71 -8.93 11.63 2.24
N ARG A 72 -9.35 10.36 2.26
CA ARG A 72 -10.70 9.98 2.69
C ARG A 72 -10.95 10.30 4.16
N GLY A 73 -9.99 10.01 5.05
CA GLY A 73 -10.08 10.33 6.47
C GLY A 73 -10.24 11.83 6.71
N ILE A 74 -9.46 12.66 6.01
CA ILE A 74 -9.55 14.12 6.08
C ILE A 74 -10.93 14.60 5.60
N ASN A 75 -11.40 14.13 4.45
CA ASN A 75 -12.67 14.57 3.86
C ASN A 75 -13.91 14.23 4.71
N ILE A 76 -13.81 13.27 5.62
CA ILE A 76 -14.89 12.89 6.54
C ILE A 76 -14.79 13.70 7.85
N SER A 77 -13.61 14.22 8.20
CA SER A 77 -13.36 14.89 9.48
C SER A 77 -13.84 16.34 9.50
N ASP A 78 -14.21 16.80 10.68
CA ASP A 78 -14.56 18.19 10.97
C ASP A 78 -13.31 19.01 11.35
N VAL A 79 -12.33 18.35 11.98
CA VAL A 79 -11.04 18.91 12.42
C VAL A 79 -9.95 17.89 12.16
N SER A 80 -8.75 18.33 11.86
CA SER A 80 -7.58 17.45 11.72
C SER A 80 -6.53 17.77 12.79
N ILE A 81 -5.79 16.76 13.24
CA ILE A 81 -4.60 16.94 14.08
C ILE A 81 -3.38 16.58 13.24
N LEU A 82 -2.48 17.54 13.06
CA LEU A 82 -1.18 17.32 12.43
C LEU A 82 -0.13 17.07 13.50
N VAL A 83 0.30 15.82 13.64
CA VAL A 83 1.31 15.41 14.61
C VAL A 83 2.72 15.56 13.99
N ILE A 84 3.55 16.37 14.64
CA ILE A 84 4.93 16.61 14.26
C ILE A 84 5.84 16.27 15.45
N ALA A 85 6.88 15.48 15.23
CA ALA A 85 7.84 15.14 16.29
C ALA A 85 8.83 16.30 16.52
N ALA A 86 8.97 16.77 17.74
CA ALA A 86 9.83 17.90 18.11
C ALA A 86 11.34 17.61 17.95
N ASP A 87 11.72 16.33 17.98
CA ASP A 87 13.10 15.88 17.76
C ASP A 87 13.46 15.81 16.27
N GLU A 88 12.48 15.58 15.39
CA GLU A 88 12.73 15.40 13.96
C GLU A 88 12.35 16.61 13.09
N GLY A 89 11.26 17.32 13.43
CA GLY A 89 10.74 18.45 12.67
C GLY A 89 9.88 18.07 11.47
N VAL A 90 9.76 19.02 10.54
CA VAL A 90 8.95 18.84 9.32
C VAL A 90 9.67 17.92 8.35
N LYS A 91 8.95 16.92 7.83
CA LYS A 91 9.41 15.93 6.84
C LYS A 91 8.60 16.02 5.56
N ASP A 92 9.04 15.36 4.49
CA ASP A 92 8.35 15.38 3.18
C ASP A 92 6.87 15.03 3.26
N GLN A 93 6.52 14.00 4.03
CA GLN A 93 5.11 13.63 4.25
C GLN A 93 4.35 14.70 5.04
N THR A 94 5.00 15.43 5.93
CA THR A 94 4.41 16.56 6.64
C THR A 94 4.06 17.69 5.68
N LEU A 95 4.95 17.99 4.72
CA LEU A 95 4.73 18.99 3.66
C LEU A 95 3.52 18.60 2.79
N GLU A 96 3.44 17.35 2.37
CA GLU A 96 2.31 16.82 1.60
C GLU A 96 0.98 17.03 2.33
N ILE A 97 0.95 16.69 3.63
CA ILE A 97 -0.25 16.84 4.47
C ILE A 97 -0.63 18.31 4.65
N ILE A 98 0.34 19.20 4.92
CA ILE A 98 0.10 20.64 5.05
C ILE A 98 -0.52 21.21 3.78
N ASN A 99 0.01 20.86 2.62
CA ASN A 99 -0.54 21.30 1.34
C ASN A 99 -1.98 20.82 1.15
N TYR A 100 -2.27 19.58 1.50
CA TYR A 100 -3.62 19.05 1.41
C TYR A 100 -4.60 19.76 2.37
N LEU A 101 -4.20 20.00 3.63
CA LEU A 101 -5.00 20.72 4.61
C LEU A 101 -5.32 22.16 4.16
N LYS A 102 -4.35 22.85 3.57
CA LYS A 102 -4.55 24.19 2.99
C LYS A 102 -5.59 24.18 1.85
N ILE A 103 -5.55 23.15 0.98
CA ILE A 103 -6.48 23.02 -0.15
C ILE A 103 -7.88 22.64 0.34
N SER A 104 -8.00 21.70 1.25
CA SER A 104 -9.28 21.19 1.77
C SER A 104 -10.01 22.19 2.68
N LYS A 105 -9.30 23.19 3.21
CA LYS A 105 -9.80 24.20 4.14
C LYS A 105 -10.41 23.62 5.42
N ILE A 106 -10.03 22.42 5.80
CA ILE A 106 -10.44 21.80 7.06
C ILE A 106 -9.59 22.40 8.18
N PRO A 107 -10.19 22.88 9.26
CA PRO A 107 -9.44 23.40 10.40
C PRO A 107 -8.54 22.32 11.00
N PHE A 108 -7.34 22.69 11.41
CA PHE A 108 -6.43 21.73 11.99
C PHE A 108 -5.65 22.30 13.18
N ILE A 109 -5.23 21.39 14.06
CA ILE A 109 -4.40 21.67 15.23
C ILE A 109 -3.03 21.04 14.99
N ILE A 110 -1.97 21.73 15.34
CA ILE A 110 -0.62 21.15 15.35
C ILE A 110 -0.37 20.55 16.72
N ALA A 111 -0.16 19.23 16.78
CA ALA A 111 0.31 18.54 17.97
C ALA A 111 1.84 18.33 17.84
N LEU A 112 2.61 19.18 18.49
CA LEU A 112 4.07 19.07 18.54
C LEU A 112 4.45 18.03 19.59
N ASN A 113 4.71 16.80 19.12
CA ASN A 113 4.87 15.61 19.95
C ASN A 113 6.33 15.32 20.31
N LYS A 114 6.53 14.43 21.27
CA LYS A 114 7.84 13.98 21.78
C LYS A 114 8.60 15.09 22.50
N ILE A 115 7.92 16.03 23.14
CA ILE A 115 8.56 17.11 23.92
C ILE A 115 9.33 16.62 25.15
N ASP A 116 9.11 15.37 25.56
CA ASP A 116 9.81 14.69 26.65
C ASP A 116 11.24 14.26 26.27
N LYS A 117 11.58 14.24 24.99
CA LYS A 117 12.92 13.87 24.52
C LYS A 117 13.94 14.98 24.72
N LYS A 118 15.18 14.61 25.00
CA LYS A 118 16.28 15.55 25.18
C LYS A 118 16.64 16.31 23.89
N GLU A 119 16.42 15.67 22.74
CA GLU A 119 16.67 16.20 21.41
C GLU A 119 15.50 17.04 20.88
N ALA A 120 14.42 17.21 21.68
CA ALA A 120 13.28 17.99 21.26
C ALA A 120 13.65 19.48 21.13
N ASP A 121 13.33 20.06 19.98
CA ASP A 121 13.53 21.48 19.69
C ASP A 121 12.25 22.09 19.10
N PRO A 122 11.28 22.47 19.94
CA PRO A 122 10.05 23.13 19.53
C PRO A 122 10.28 24.39 18.69
N SER A 123 11.28 25.20 19.05
CA SER A 123 11.55 26.48 18.39
C SER A 123 11.98 26.29 16.93
N ARG A 124 12.81 25.29 16.66
CA ARG A 124 13.22 24.91 15.31
C ARG A 124 12.00 24.50 14.46
N VAL A 125 11.13 23.65 15.01
CA VAL A 125 9.95 23.17 14.28
C VAL A 125 8.98 24.31 13.97
N ILE A 126 8.78 25.22 14.92
CA ILE A 126 7.93 26.40 14.73
C ILE A 126 8.50 27.30 13.62
N SER A 127 9.81 27.50 13.59
CA SER A 127 10.45 28.28 12.51
C SER A 127 10.22 27.62 11.13
N GLN A 128 10.35 26.30 11.03
CA GLN A 128 10.04 25.56 9.79
C GLN A 128 8.57 25.71 9.37
N LEU A 129 7.64 25.72 10.31
CA LEU A 129 6.21 25.90 10.03
C LEU A 129 5.92 27.32 9.53
N ILE A 130 6.52 28.35 10.12
CA ILE A 130 6.37 29.74 9.70
C ILE A 130 6.91 29.93 8.27
N GLU A 131 8.06 29.33 7.92
CA GLU A 131 8.60 29.35 6.56
C GLU A 131 7.64 28.73 5.53
N LEU A 132 6.82 27.80 5.98
CA LEU A 132 5.77 27.15 5.17
C LEU A 132 4.44 27.91 5.19
N GLU A 133 4.39 29.12 5.74
CA GLU A 133 3.17 29.90 5.91
C GLU A 133 2.09 29.18 6.76
N VAL A 134 2.53 28.39 7.74
CA VAL A 134 1.71 27.75 8.77
C VAL A 134 2.04 28.45 10.08
N ILE A 135 1.33 29.53 10.36
CA ILE A 135 1.67 30.44 11.47
C ILE A 135 0.81 30.07 12.70
N PRO A 136 1.43 29.58 13.79
CA PRO A 136 0.67 29.28 15.00
C PRO A 136 0.13 30.54 15.69
N GLU A 137 -0.97 30.40 16.45
CA GLU A 137 -1.67 31.50 17.13
C GLU A 137 -0.75 32.37 17.98
N ARG A 138 0.18 31.77 18.76
CA ARG A 138 1.14 32.49 19.59
C ARG A 138 2.10 33.38 18.81
N TRP A 139 2.21 33.18 17.49
CA TRP A 139 3.05 33.98 16.57
C TRP A 139 2.23 34.84 15.62
N GLY A 140 0.95 35.08 15.97
CA GLY A 140 0.06 35.98 15.23
C GLY A 140 -0.71 35.35 14.07
N GLY A 141 -0.72 34.01 13.98
CA GLY A 141 -1.55 33.25 13.05
C GLY A 141 -2.89 32.84 13.64
N ASP A 142 -3.50 31.82 13.05
CA ASP A 142 -4.81 31.29 13.38
C ASP A 142 -4.82 29.77 13.64
N ILE A 143 -3.66 29.13 13.64
CA ILE A 143 -3.55 27.68 13.79
C ILE A 143 -3.15 27.35 15.24
N PRO A 144 -3.99 26.63 16.00
CA PRO A 144 -3.62 26.18 17.33
C PRO A 144 -2.41 25.24 17.28
N LEU A 145 -1.42 25.46 18.15
CA LEU A 145 -0.28 24.60 18.36
C LEU A 145 -0.20 24.20 19.82
N ILE A 146 -0.25 22.90 20.07
CA ILE A 146 -0.17 22.30 21.38
C ILE A 146 1.07 21.41 21.47
N GLU A 147 1.91 21.68 22.46
CA GLU A 147 3.06 20.85 22.78
C GLU A 147 2.61 19.64 23.60
N VAL A 148 2.88 18.43 23.09
CA VAL A 148 2.42 17.18 23.71
C VAL A 148 3.54 16.15 23.86
N SER A 149 3.39 15.29 24.84
CA SER A 149 4.11 14.02 24.91
C SER A 149 3.10 12.88 24.94
N ALA A 150 2.99 12.16 23.85
CA ALA A 150 2.15 10.96 23.76
C ALA A 150 2.59 9.86 24.75
N TYR A 151 3.85 9.89 25.19
CA TYR A 151 4.42 8.93 26.13
C TYR A 151 4.03 9.23 27.58
N THR A 152 4.14 10.51 28.01
CA THR A 152 3.86 10.94 29.39
C THR A 152 2.42 11.42 29.59
N GLY A 153 1.74 11.82 28.51
CA GLY A 153 0.41 12.42 28.53
C GLY A 153 0.42 13.95 28.72
N GLN A 154 1.58 14.57 28.83
CA GLN A 154 1.67 16.02 28.94
C GLN A 154 1.02 16.71 27.72
N GLY A 155 0.18 17.73 27.97
CA GLY A 155 -0.49 18.52 26.94
C GLY A 155 -1.64 17.82 26.20
N VAL A 156 -1.92 16.54 26.48
CA VAL A 156 -2.99 15.79 25.78
C VAL A 156 -4.38 16.30 26.18
N ASP A 157 -4.58 16.66 27.44
CA ASP A 157 -5.85 17.26 27.89
C ASP A 157 -6.09 18.63 27.22
N ASP A 158 -5.06 19.45 27.04
CA ASP A 158 -5.14 20.73 26.33
C ASP A 158 -5.49 20.53 24.85
N LEU A 159 -4.93 19.48 24.23
CA LEU A 159 -5.25 19.10 22.86
C LEU A 159 -6.73 18.71 22.71
N LEU A 160 -7.26 17.89 23.63
CA LEU A 160 -8.66 17.48 23.62
C LEU A 160 -9.61 18.66 23.87
N GLU A 161 -9.24 19.55 24.78
CA GLU A 161 -10.01 20.77 25.04
C GLU A 161 -10.02 21.70 23.83
N THR A 162 -8.91 21.86 23.14
CA THR A 162 -8.81 22.66 21.90
C THR A 162 -9.73 22.10 20.80
N ILE A 163 -9.89 20.79 20.68
CA ILE A 163 -10.84 20.17 19.72
C ILE A 163 -12.27 20.60 20.03
N ILE A 164 -12.65 20.58 21.32
CA ILE A 164 -14.00 20.99 21.76
C ILE A 164 -14.22 22.49 21.52
N ILE A 165 -13.22 23.33 21.77
CA ILE A 165 -13.26 24.77 21.48
C ILE A 165 -13.46 25.02 19.98
N LEU A 166 -12.72 24.33 19.12
CA LEU A 166 -12.87 24.44 17.66
C LEU A 166 -14.27 24.00 17.19
N ARG A 167 -14.81 22.90 17.75
CA ARG A 167 -16.20 22.49 17.49
C ARG A 167 -17.18 23.65 17.75
N ASP A 168 -17.00 24.36 18.84
CA ASP A 168 -17.90 25.45 19.25
C ASP A 168 -17.63 26.71 18.37
N ILE A 169 -16.41 27.04 18.05
CA ILE A 169 -16.05 28.16 17.14
C ILE A 169 -16.65 27.93 15.73
N TYR A 170 -16.55 26.73 15.19
CA TYR A 170 -17.11 26.39 13.87
C TYR A 170 -18.61 26.04 13.92
N ASP A 171 -19.25 26.14 15.09
CA ASP A 171 -20.68 25.91 15.32
C ASP A 171 -21.17 24.57 14.73
N LEU A 172 -20.42 23.51 14.97
CA LEU A 172 -20.73 22.19 14.41
C LEU A 172 -22.07 21.69 14.95
N LYS A 173 -23.08 21.64 14.08
CA LYS A 173 -24.44 21.21 14.38
C LYS A 173 -24.91 20.16 13.39
N VAL A 174 -25.83 19.31 13.86
CA VAL A 174 -26.39 18.24 13.04
C VAL A 174 -27.86 18.00 13.36
N GLU A 175 -28.62 17.62 12.36
CA GLU A 175 -30.01 17.22 12.51
C GLU A 175 -30.15 15.72 12.69
N ILE A 176 -30.76 15.27 13.82
CA ILE A 176 -30.89 13.85 14.16
C ILE A 176 -32.20 13.22 13.68
N ASN A 177 -33.24 14.02 13.38
CA ASN A 177 -34.56 13.51 12.97
C ASN A 177 -34.65 13.21 11.45
N LYS A 178 -33.53 12.87 10.84
CA LYS A 178 -33.45 12.48 9.41
C LYS A 178 -33.04 11.02 9.30
N LYS A 179 -33.20 10.47 8.11
CA LYS A 179 -32.60 9.17 7.75
C LYS A 179 -31.10 9.25 7.84
N GLY A 180 -30.49 8.21 8.38
CA GLY A 180 -29.06 8.15 8.57
C GLY A 180 -28.29 8.22 7.25
N LYS A 181 -27.24 9.02 7.24
CA LYS A 181 -26.24 9.12 6.17
C LYS A 181 -24.85 9.08 6.79
N GLY A 182 -23.88 8.62 6.00
CA GLY A 182 -22.51 8.58 6.46
C GLY A 182 -21.55 8.07 5.39
N TYR A 183 -20.38 7.65 5.83
CA TYR A 183 -19.32 7.18 4.93
C TYR A 183 -18.78 5.83 5.40
N ILE A 184 -18.40 5.00 4.44
CA ILE A 184 -17.67 3.74 4.65
C ILE A 184 -16.20 4.08 4.89
N VAL A 185 -15.69 3.68 6.06
CA VAL A 185 -14.30 3.93 6.49
C VAL A 185 -13.40 2.78 6.11
N GLU A 186 -13.87 1.55 6.31
CA GLU A 186 -13.15 0.32 5.97
C GLU A 186 -14.13 -0.78 5.53
N SER A 187 -13.66 -1.69 4.67
CA SER A 187 -14.45 -2.83 4.20
C SER A 187 -13.60 -4.08 4.12
N PHE A 188 -14.08 -5.16 4.69
CA PHE A 188 -13.35 -6.42 4.77
C PHE A 188 -14.26 -7.64 4.77
N LYS A 189 -13.68 -8.80 4.49
CA LYS A 189 -14.37 -10.09 4.53
C LYS A 189 -13.98 -10.86 5.79
N ASP A 190 -14.93 -11.04 6.67
CA ASP A 190 -14.77 -11.92 7.83
C ASP A 190 -15.13 -13.37 7.46
N PRO A 191 -14.30 -14.37 7.79
CA PRO A 191 -14.56 -15.77 7.44
C PRO A 191 -15.84 -16.37 8.01
N LYS A 192 -16.33 -15.84 9.15
CA LYS A 192 -17.52 -16.33 9.85
C LYS A 192 -18.75 -15.45 9.63
N ARG A 193 -18.53 -14.13 9.50
CA ARG A 193 -19.59 -13.12 9.48
C ARG A 193 -19.87 -12.56 8.08
N GLY A 194 -19.06 -12.93 7.08
CA GLY A 194 -19.22 -12.47 5.69
C GLY A 194 -18.66 -11.06 5.44
N PHE A 195 -19.33 -10.29 4.61
CA PHE A 195 -18.90 -8.94 4.26
C PHE A 195 -19.30 -7.94 5.33
N LEU A 196 -18.32 -7.23 5.86
CA LEU A 196 -18.45 -6.23 6.92
C LEU A 196 -17.86 -4.90 6.45
N ALA A 197 -18.39 -3.81 7.00
CA ALA A 197 -17.83 -2.47 6.83
C ALA A 197 -17.84 -1.71 8.14
N SER A 198 -16.75 -1.01 8.41
CA SER A 198 -16.70 0.07 9.39
C SER A 198 -17.18 1.35 8.73
N ALA A 199 -18.06 2.09 9.38
CA ALA A 199 -18.66 3.31 8.85
C ALA A 199 -18.81 4.37 9.94
N ILE A 200 -18.96 5.63 9.54
CA ILE A 200 -19.26 6.74 10.45
C ILE A 200 -20.57 7.39 10.02
N VAL A 201 -21.48 7.56 10.95
CA VAL A 201 -22.73 8.28 10.72
C VAL A 201 -22.42 9.78 10.73
N ILE A 202 -22.85 10.51 9.70
CA ILE A 202 -22.62 11.97 9.59
C ILE A 202 -23.87 12.77 9.91
N GLU A 203 -25.03 12.27 9.50
CA GLU A 203 -26.33 12.93 9.71
C GLU A 203 -27.41 11.88 10.01
N GLY A 204 -28.44 12.29 10.75
CA GLY A 204 -29.60 11.45 11.02
C GLY A 204 -29.34 10.31 12.00
N GLU A 205 -30.19 9.29 11.96
CA GLU A 205 -30.13 8.11 12.83
C GLU A 205 -30.09 6.83 12.00
N VAL A 206 -29.27 5.88 12.44
CA VAL A 206 -29.18 4.51 11.88
C VAL A 206 -29.64 3.53 12.94
N LYS A 207 -30.50 2.57 12.57
CA LYS A 207 -31.08 1.56 13.50
C LYS A 207 -30.77 0.15 13.05
N TYR A 208 -30.74 -0.76 13.99
CA TYR A 208 -30.74 -2.19 13.70
C TYR A 208 -31.96 -2.54 12.85
N GLY A 209 -31.73 -3.30 11.79
CA GLY A 209 -32.77 -3.71 10.83
C GLY A 209 -33.03 -2.74 9.69
N ASP A 210 -32.44 -1.55 9.71
CA ASP A 210 -32.49 -0.61 8.57
C ASP A 210 -31.82 -1.18 7.32
N PHE A 211 -32.18 -0.65 6.16
CA PHE A 211 -31.47 -0.92 4.90
C PHE A 211 -30.44 0.19 4.64
N LEU A 212 -29.18 -0.19 4.66
CA LEU A 212 -28.05 0.67 4.32
C LEU A 212 -27.67 0.41 2.87
N ILE A 213 -27.53 1.50 2.10
CA ILE A 213 -27.25 1.46 0.66
C ILE A 213 -26.06 2.35 0.37
N THR A 214 -25.11 1.84 -0.42
CA THR A 214 -24.01 2.56 -1.03
C THR A 214 -24.13 2.49 -2.56
N LYS A 215 -23.20 3.11 -3.29
CA LYS A 215 -23.15 2.96 -4.75
C LYS A 215 -22.80 1.55 -5.21
N SER A 216 -22.03 0.81 -4.40
CA SER A 216 -21.46 -0.50 -4.77
C SER A 216 -22.09 -1.69 -4.05
N ALA A 217 -22.77 -1.46 -2.92
CA ALA A 217 -23.32 -2.53 -2.09
C ALA A 217 -24.55 -2.05 -1.29
N PHE A 218 -25.29 -3.02 -0.77
CA PHE A 218 -26.37 -2.77 0.18
C PHE A 218 -26.43 -3.88 1.23
N CYS A 219 -27.01 -3.57 2.38
CA CYS A 219 -27.33 -4.58 3.38
C CYS A 219 -28.61 -4.25 4.15
N LYS A 220 -29.31 -5.29 4.64
CA LYS A 220 -30.16 -5.16 5.81
C LYS A 220 -29.28 -5.33 7.03
N ILE A 221 -29.21 -4.32 7.88
CA ILE A 221 -28.31 -4.31 9.06
C ILE A 221 -28.71 -5.43 10.02
N LYS A 222 -27.95 -6.53 10.04
CA LYS A 222 -28.09 -7.66 10.97
C LYS A 222 -26.92 -7.78 11.93
N ILE A 223 -25.77 -7.21 11.57
CA ILE A 223 -24.62 -7.01 12.44
C ILE A 223 -24.52 -5.51 12.63
N PHE A 224 -24.62 -5.05 13.86
CA PHE A 224 -24.59 -3.64 14.21
C PHE A 224 -23.90 -3.49 15.57
N GLU A 225 -22.65 -3.07 15.53
CA GLU A 225 -21.74 -3.03 16.66
C GLU A 225 -21.03 -1.67 16.67
N ASP A 226 -20.57 -1.25 17.85
CA ASP A 226 -19.68 -0.09 17.96
C ASP A 226 -18.20 -0.48 17.75
N ASP A 227 -17.30 0.48 17.98
CA ASP A 227 -15.85 0.29 17.80
C ASP A 227 -15.20 -0.66 18.82
N ILE A 228 -15.86 -0.96 19.91
CA ILE A 228 -15.40 -1.96 20.90
C ILE A 228 -16.09 -3.32 20.77
N GLY A 229 -17.03 -3.44 19.82
CA GLY A 229 -17.77 -4.69 19.52
C GLY A 229 -19.05 -4.88 20.33
N GLU A 230 -19.54 -3.85 21.00
CA GLU A 230 -20.85 -3.88 21.70
C GLU A 230 -21.98 -3.72 20.69
N LYS A 231 -23.06 -4.48 20.89
CA LYS A 231 -24.24 -4.42 20.03
C LYS A 231 -24.97 -3.10 20.19
N LEU A 232 -25.32 -2.50 19.06
CA LEU A 232 -26.09 -1.27 18.99
C LEU A 232 -27.54 -1.55 18.58
N GLU A 233 -28.48 -0.82 19.17
CA GLU A 233 -29.85 -0.70 18.67
C GLU A 233 -29.99 0.48 17.69
N LYS A 234 -29.24 1.56 17.96
CA LYS A 234 -29.22 2.80 17.17
C LYS A 234 -27.88 3.52 17.28
N ALA A 235 -27.53 4.26 16.22
CA ALA A 235 -26.36 5.13 16.18
C ALA A 235 -26.75 6.54 15.71
N TYR A 236 -26.11 7.52 16.28
CA TYR A 236 -26.29 8.95 16.04
C TYR A 236 -25.07 9.51 15.26
N PRO A 237 -25.17 10.77 14.80
CA PRO A 237 -24.05 11.41 14.10
C PRO A 237 -22.74 11.35 14.87
N SER A 238 -21.68 11.22 14.12
CA SER A 238 -20.28 11.01 14.52
C SER A 238 -19.98 9.65 15.15
N LYS A 239 -20.97 8.80 15.42
CA LYS A 239 -20.75 7.46 15.99
C LYS A 239 -20.09 6.53 14.95
N PRO A 240 -18.94 5.91 15.27
CA PRO A 240 -18.39 4.80 14.50
C PRO A 240 -19.27 3.57 14.68
N ILE A 241 -19.52 2.85 13.59
CA ILE A 241 -20.35 1.64 13.59
C ILE A 241 -19.68 0.54 12.76
N LEU A 242 -19.81 -0.69 13.19
CA LEU A 242 -19.54 -1.86 12.39
C LEU A 242 -20.86 -2.45 11.87
N VAL A 243 -20.97 -2.54 10.56
CA VAL A 243 -22.18 -3.00 9.88
C VAL A 243 -21.87 -4.24 9.04
N GLY A 244 -22.78 -5.19 9.03
CA GLY A 244 -22.60 -6.42 8.27
C GLY A 244 -23.85 -6.93 7.58
N ASN A 245 -23.69 -8.06 6.89
CA ASN A 245 -24.67 -8.70 6.02
C ASN A 245 -24.82 -7.99 4.66
N PHE A 246 -23.73 -7.40 4.17
CA PHE A 246 -23.71 -6.85 2.82
C PHE A 246 -23.81 -7.93 1.74
N ASN A 247 -24.44 -7.58 0.61
CA ASN A 247 -24.48 -8.44 -0.58
C ASN A 247 -23.11 -8.52 -1.27
N ASN A 248 -22.33 -7.43 -1.22
CA ASN A 248 -20.99 -7.32 -1.73
C ASN A 248 -20.18 -6.36 -0.83
N LEU A 249 -18.86 -6.26 -0.99
CA LEU A 249 -18.06 -5.30 -0.25
C LEU A 249 -18.32 -3.87 -0.74
N PRO A 250 -18.77 -2.94 0.13
CA PRO A 250 -18.85 -1.53 -0.22
C PRO A 250 -17.44 -0.95 -0.42
N LEU A 251 -17.29 0.02 -1.33
CA LEU A 251 -16.01 0.69 -1.51
C LEU A 251 -15.73 1.65 -0.35
N VAL A 252 -14.47 1.70 0.08
CA VAL A 252 -14.02 2.62 1.12
C VAL A 252 -14.13 4.06 0.61
N GLY A 253 -14.66 4.96 1.45
CA GLY A 253 -14.95 6.35 1.11
C GLY A 253 -16.29 6.59 0.42
N GLU A 254 -17.05 5.54 0.09
CA GLU A 254 -18.41 5.72 -0.40
C GLU A 254 -19.34 6.29 0.69
N SER A 255 -20.23 7.17 0.28
CA SER A 255 -21.36 7.57 1.11
C SER A 255 -22.39 6.45 1.19
N PHE A 256 -23.00 6.29 2.34
CA PHE A 256 -24.19 5.46 2.51
C PHE A 256 -25.41 6.30 2.90
N GLU A 257 -26.58 5.78 2.58
CA GLU A 257 -27.85 6.32 3.02
C GLU A 257 -28.75 5.19 3.55
N ILE A 258 -29.57 5.51 4.57
CA ILE A 258 -30.63 4.61 5.03
C ILE A 258 -31.84 4.74 4.14
N SER A 259 -32.32 3.64 3.61
CA SER A 259 -33.46 3.58 2.71
C SER A 259 -34.58 2.68 3.22
N ASN A 260 -35.74 2.76 2.57
CA ASN A 260 -36.90 1.91 2.85
C ASN A 260 -36.85 0.65 1.94
N ASP A 261 -37.54 -0.42 2.34
CA ASP A 261 -37.62 -1.70 1.61
C ASP A 261 -37.99 -1.56 0.11
N LYS A 262 -38.76 -0.53 -0.26
CA LYS A 262 -39.28 -0.35 -1.63
C LYS A 262 -38.22 0.07 -2.65
N ASP A 263 -37.11 0.65 -2.21
CA ASP A 263 -36.07 1.18 -3.10
C ASP A 263 -35.04 0.11 -3.52
N ILE A 264 -35.01 -1.01 -2.79
CA ILE A 264 -33.97 -2.06 -2.94
C ILE A 264 -34.08 -2.77 -4.30
N SER A 265 -35.29 -3.03 -4.80
CA SER A 265 -35.47 -3.73 -6.09
C SER A 265 -34.89 -2.94 -7.28
N LYS A 266 -35.00 -1.61 -7.25
CA LYS A 266 -34.43 -0.74 -8.27
C LYS A 266 -32.90 -0.68 -8.17
N ILE A 267 -32.37 -0.68 -6.94
CA ILE A 267 -30.93 -0.64 -6.67
C ILE A 267 -30.28 -1.96 -7.02
N GLN A 268 -30.93 -3.10 -6.75
CA GLN A 268 -30.43 -4.42 -7.14
C GLN A 268 -30.25 -4.55 -8.67
N GLN A 269 -31.12 -3.95 -9.44
CA GLN A 269 -31.03 -3.93 -10.91
C GLN A 269 -29.83 -3.09 -11.39
N SER A 270 -29.64 -1.90 -10.83
CA SER A 270 -28.52 -1.02 -11.19
C SER A 270 -27.15 -1.57 -10.74
N LEU A 271 -27.08 -2.27 -9.60
CA LEU A 271 -25.84 -2.86 -9.11
C LEU A 271 -25.40 -4.09 -9.90
N LYS A 272 -26.31 -4.92 -10.40
CA LYS A 272 -25.98 -6.06 -11.27
C LYS A 272 -25.31 -5.65 -12.57
N GLU A 273 -25.63 -4.47 -13.11
CA GLU A 273 -25.00 -3.93 -14.31
C GLU A 273 -23.59 -3.37 -14.02
N GLN A 274 -23.27 -3.02 -12.77
CA GLN A 274 -21.99 -2.44 -12.35
C GLN A 274 -20.97 -3.47 -11.81
N GLU A 275 -21.40 -4.65 -11.37
CA GLU A 275 -20.54 -5.69 -10.76
C GLU A 275 -19.34 -6.09 -11.63
N ASN A 276 -19.48 -6.08 -12.96
CA ASN A 276 -18.41 -6.45 -13.89
C ASN A 276 -17.33 -5.37 -14.09
N ASN A 277 -17.54 -4.13 -13.61
CA ASN A 277 -16.66 -3.00 -13.91
C ASN A 277 -15.82 -2.51 -12.73
N GLN A 278 -16.13 -2.88 -11.48
CA GLN A 278 -15.54 -2.22 -10.30
C GLN A 278 -14.15 -2.74 -9.93
N ILE A 279 -13.91 -4.04 -9.97
CA ILE A 279 -12.57 -4.60 -9.72
C ILE A 279 -11.61 -4.20 -10.85
N LYS A 280 -12.10 -4.07 -12.09
CA LYS A 280 -11.31 -3.59 -13.23
C LYS A 280 -10.83 -2.14 -13.07
N LYS A 281 -11.55 -1.29 -12.32
CA LYS A 281 -11.14 0.12 -12.08
C LYS A 281 -10.00 0.28 -11.06
N ILE A 282 -9.78 -0.70 -10.19
CA ILE A 282 -8.67 -0.69 -9.22
C ILE A 282 -7.35 -1.11 -9.89
N ILE A 283 -7.42 -1.79 -11.04
CA ILE A 283 -6.27 -2.30 -11.76
C ILE A 283 -5.79 -1.25 -12.78
N PHE A 284 -4.84 -0.42 -12.38
CA PHE A 284 -4.25 0.67 -13.19
C PHE A 284 -2.98 0.24 -13.93
N LEU A 285 -2.98 -0.84 -14.68
CA LEU A 285 -1.81 -1.18 -15.50
C LEU A 285 -2.23 -1.38 -16.96
N ASP A 286 -1.48 -0.74 -17.85
CA ASP A 286 -1.77 -0.63 -19.28
C ASP A 286 -1.93 -2.02 -19.95
N GLU A 287 -3.07 -2.26 -20.60
CA GLU A 287 -3.41 -3.56 -21.22
C GLU A 287 -2.59 -3.87 -22.48
N LYS A 288 -1.83 -2.90 -23.01
CA LYS A 288 -1.24 -2.97 -24.35
C LYS A 288 0.24 -3.31 -24.43
N ALA A 289 0.99 -3.25 -23.32
CA ALA A 289 2.42 -3.54 -23.32
C ALA A 289 2.71 -5.01 -22.93
N ARG A 290 3.78 -5.59 -23.49
CA ARG A 290 4.30 -6.89 -23.05
C ARG A 290 4.81 -6.75 -21.61
N ALA A 291 4.17 -7.43 -20.67
CA ALA A 291 4.53 -7.34 -19.27
C ALA A 291 5.85 -8.07 -18.97
N ASP A 292 6.75 -7.42 -18.23
CA ASP A 292 7.98 -8.03 -17.73
C ASP A 292 7.68 -8.98 -16.57
N TYR A 293 6.71 -8.62 -15.73
CA TYR A 293 6.25 -9.41 -14.59
C TYR A 293 4.74 -9.38 -14.45
N LEU A 294 4.17 -10.53 -14.13
CA LEU A 294 2.74 -10.73 -13.87
C LEU A 294 2.52 -10.89 -12.37
N LEU A 295 1.52 -10.22 -11.82
CA LEU A 295 1.24 -10.19 -10.38
C LEU A 295 -0.16 -10.72 -10.08
N ILE A 296 -0.28 -11.51 -9.03
CA ILE A 296 -1.54 -11.87 -8.36
C ILE A 296 -1.45 -11.31 -6.95
N ILE A 297 -2.38 -10.43 -6.59
CA ILE A 297 -2.36 -9.70 -5.32
C ILE A 297 -3.54 -10.15 -4.46
N LYS A 298 -3.24 -10.57 -3.24
CA LYS A 298 -4.21 -10.91 -2.20
C LYS A 298 -3.96 -10.03 -0.99
N ALA A 299 -5.01 -9.40 -0.47
CA ALA A 299 -4.92 -8.55 0.71
C ALA A 299 -6.10 -8.75 1.66
N ASP A 300 -6.00 -8.22 2.86
CA ASP A 300 -7.02 -8.37 3.89
C ASP A 300 -8.24 -7.45 3.69
N ASN A 301 -8.06 -6.29 3.02
CA ASN A 301 -9.12 -5.32 2.76
C ASN A 301 -8.87 -4.51 1.47
N ILE A 302 -9.86 -3.69 1.08
CA ILE A 302 -9.80 -2.87 -0.14
C ILE A 302 -8.69 -1.82 -0.05
N GLY A 303 -8.54 -1.14 1.09
CA GLY A 303 -7.50 -0.12 1.29
C GLY A 303 -6.08 -0.68 1.13
N SER A 304 -5.87 -1.90 1.60
CA SER A 304 -4.61 -2.63 1.41
C SER A 304 -4.34 -2.96 -0.05
N LEU A 305 -5.37 -3.34 -0.83
CA LEU A 305 -5.23 -3.56 -2.28
C LEU A 305 -4.88 -2.27 -3.01
N GLU A 306 -5.53 -1.15 -2.68
CA GLU A 306 -5.25 0.16 -3.26
C GLU A 306 -3.80 0.59 -2.96
N ALA A 307 -3.36 0.42 -1.71
CA ALA A 307 -2.00 0.74 -1.31
C ALA A 307 -0.95 -0.11 -2.05
N LEU A 308 -1.16 -1.41 -2.18
CA LEU A 308 -0.28 -2.28 -2.95
C LEU A 308 -0.23 -1.89 -4.43
N ASN A 309 -1.37 -1.51 -5.01
CA ASN A 309 -1.42 -1.04 -6.39
C ASN A 309 -0.55 0.22 -6.58
N LEU A 310 -0.60 1.18 -5.65
CA LEU A 310 0.26 2.37 -5.68
C LEU A 310 1.75 2.01 -5.52
N VAL A 311 2.09 1.09 -4.62
CA VAL A 311 3.46 0.60 -4.44
C VAL A 311 3.99 -0.03 -5.74
N PHE A 312 3.24 -0.95 -6.35
CA PHE A 312 3.68 -1.60 -7.59
C PHE A 312 3.72 -0.64 -8.78
N LYS A 313 2.83 0.36 -8.83
CA LYS A 313 2.90 1.45 -9.81
C LYS A 313 4.20 2.25 -9.66
N LYS A 314 4.55 2.65 -8.45
CA LYS A 314 5.81 3.33 -8.14
C LYS A 314 7.03 2.48 -8.51
N ILE A 315 7.06 1.20 -8.13
CA ILE A 315 8.14 0.27 -8.53
C ILE A 315 8.25 0.19 -10.05
N SER A 316 7.13 0.14 -10.77
CA SER A 316 7.08 0.14 -12.24
C SER A 316 7.73 1.39 -12.84
N GLU A 317 7.39 2.57 -12.31
CA GLU A 317 7.93 3.87 -12.75
C GLU A 317 9.41 4.02 -12.41
N ASP A 318 9.79 3.77 -11.15
CA ASP A 318 11.17 3.96 -10.65
C ASP A 318 12.18 3.02 -11.32
N ASN A 319 11.77 1.81 -11.71
CA ASN A 319 12.63 0.80 -12.32
C ASN A 319 12.38 0.62 -13.84
N ASN A 320 11.53 1.44 -14.43
CA ASN A 320 11.14 1.36 -15.87
C ASN A 320 10.70 -0.05 -16.30
N LEU A 321 9.84 -0.68 -15.49
CA LEU A 321 9.34 -2.05 -15.68
C LEU A 321 7.86 -2.05 -16.07
N ASN A 322 7.45 -3.00 -16.90
CA ASN A 322 6.05 -3.26 -17.20
C ASN A 322 5.50 -4.33 -16.25
N LEU A 323 4.86 -3.91 -15.17
CA LEU A 323 4.16 -4.81 -14.24
C LEU A 323 2.69 -4.93 -14.64
N LYS A 324 2.15 -6.16 -14.66
CA LYS A 324 0.73 -6.40 -14.95
C LYS A 324 0.08 -7.18 -13.83
N ILE A 325 -0.96 -6.61 -13.23
CA ILE A 325 -1.79 -7.29 -12.25
C ILE A 325 -2.83 -8.13 -12.98
N LEU A 326 -2.73 -9.46 -12.83
CA LEU A 326 -3.68 -10.42 -13.40
C LEU A 326 -4.94 -10.55 -12.57
N LYS A 327 -4.76 -10.53 -11.25
CA LYS A 327 -5.84 -10.69 -10.28
C LYS A 327 -5.50 -9.91 -9.01
N ALA A 328 -6.46 -9.13 -8.53
CA ALA A 328 -6.41 -8.50 -7.21
C ALA A 328 -7.70 -8.86 -6.46
N ASP A 329 -7.59 -9.42 -5.25
CA ASP A 329 -8.74 -9.93 -4.53
C ASP A 329 -8.54 -9.88 -3.01
N ILE A 330 -9.62 -9.90 -2.24
CA ILE A 330 -9.60 -9.85 -0.79
C ILE A 330 -9.74 -11.25 -0.20
N GLY A 331 -8.93 -11.53 0.83
CA GLY A 331 -8.94 -12.79 1.55
C GLY A 331 -7.71 -13.65 1.27
N PRO A 332 -7.59 -14.81 1.95
CA PRO A 332 -6.41 -15.66 1.88
C PRO A 332 -6.15 -16.20 0.48
N VAL A 333 -4.90 -16.58 0.23
CA VAL A 333 -4.51 -17.26 -1.01
C VAL A 333 -5.28 -18.58 -1.15
N THR A 334 -5.72 -18.88 -2.37
CA THR A 334 -6.47 -20.09 -2.72
C THR A 334 -5.66 -21.02 -3.62
N PHE A 335 -6.08 -22.28 -3.77
CA PHE A 335 -5.46 -23.22 -4.71
C PHE A 335 -5.58 -22.76 -6.18
N GLU A 336 -6.65 -22.03 -6.52
CA GLU A 336 -6.82 -21.45 -7.85
C GLU A 336 -5.76 -20.34 -8.11
N ASP A 337 -5.47 -19.52 -7.09
CA ASP A 337 -4.42 -18.51 -7.19
C ASP A 337 -3.04 -19.13 -7.40
N LEU A 338 -2.75 -20.27 -6.72
CA LEU A 338 -1.51 -21.01 -6.90
C LEU A 338 -1.40 -21.61 -8.30
N LYS A 339 -2.49 -22.20 -8.80
CA LYS A 339 -2.54 -22.76 -10.15
C LYS A 339 -2.30 -21.66 -11.19
N LEU A 340 -3.02 -20.55 -11.08
CA LEU A 340 -2.87 -19.39 -11.97
C LEU A 340 -1.42 -18.83 -11.94
N ALA A 341 -0.84 -18.70 -10.74
CA ALA A 341 0.54 -18.24 -10.56
C ALA A 341 1.54 -19.16 -11.23
N LYS A 342 1.35 -20.49 -11.12
CA LYS A 342 2.22 -21.48 -11.78
C LYS A 342 2.07 -21.45 -13.29
N ASP A 343 0.84 -21.50 -13.80
CA ASP A 343 0.53 -21.61 -15.24
C ASP A 343 1.03 -20.38 -16.01
N LEU A 344 0.88 -19.19 -15.43
CA LEU A 344 1.29 -17.92 -16.03
C LEU A 344 2.67 -17.43 -15.54
N ASN A 345 3.35 -18.22 -14.71
CA ASN A 345 4.65 -17.86 -14.14
C ASN A 345 4.62 -16.52 -13.36
N ALA A 346 3.47 -16.20 -12.74
CA ALA A 346 3.20 -14.94 -12.05
C ALA A 346 3.77 -14.93 -10.63
N PHE A 347 3.96 -13.73 -10.11
CA PHE A 347 4.29 -13.48 -8.71
C PHE A 347 3.02 -13.45 -7.87
N LEU A 348 3.09 -14.02 -6.69
CA LEU A 348 1.99 -14.05 -5.74
C LEU A 348 2.32 -13.16 -4.53
N ILE A 349 1.52 -12.15 -4.34
CA ILE A 349 1.65 -11.16 -3.26
C ILE A 349 0.55 -11.43 -2.24
N SER A 350 0.92 -11.61 -0.99
CA SER A 350 0.01 -11.84 0.15
C SER A 350 0.28 -10.78 1.22
N PHE A 351 -0.68 -9.91 1.45
CA PHE A 351 -0.52 -8.81 2.40
C PHE A 351 -1.50 -8.91 3.56
N ASN A 352 -0.93 -8.93 4.79
CA ASN A 352 -1.66 -8.96 6.06
C ASN A 352 -2.68 -10.11 6.18
N LEU A 353 -2.37 -11.25 5.59
CA LEU A 353 -3.22 -12.44 5.55
C LEU A 353 -2.67 -13.56 6.41
N LYS A 354 -3.54 -14.46 6.85
CA LYS A 354 -3.17 -15.73 7.47
C LYS A 354 -3.43 -16.85 6.45
N ASN A 355 -2.39 -17.26 5.76
CA ASN A 355 -2.47 -18.38 4.83
C ASN A 355 -2.46 -19.72 5.58
N SER A 356 -3.23 -20.70 5.11
CA SER A 356 -3.30 -22.03 5.74
C SER A 356 -2.00 -22.80 5.53
N LYS A 357 -1.70 -23.76 6.45
CA LYS A 357 -0.53 -24.63 6.31
C LYS A 357 -0.52 -25.38 4.97
N GLN A 358 -1.67 -25.86 4.51
CA GLN A 358 -1.82 -26.55 3.23
C GLN A 358 -1.41 -25.66 2.04
N ILE A 359 -1.81 -24.38 2.03
CA ILE A 359 -1.42 -23.42 0.99
C ILE A 359 0.11 -23.20 1.03
N LEU A 360 0.71 -23.03 2.22
CA LEU A 360 2.16 -22.84 2.34
C LEU A 360 2.97 -24.06 1.92
N GLU A 361 2.47 -25.27 2.16
CA GLU A 361 3.06 -26.52 1.66
C GLU A 361 2.98 -26.61 0.14
N GLU A 362 1.82 -26.26 -0.43
CA GLU A 362 1.61 -26.32 -1.87
C GLU A 362 2.47 -25.29 -2.62
N ILE A 363 2.70 -24.10 -2.06
CA ILE A 363 3.63 -23.10 -2.59
C ILE A 363 5.05 -23.72 -2.76
N LYS A 364 5.49 -24.54 -1.80
CA LYS A 364 6.78 -25.24 -1.88
C LYS A 364 6.77 -26.35 -2.93
N ASN A 365 5.72 -27.17 -2.97
CA ASN A 365 5.55 -28.25 -3.94
C ASN A 365 5.56 -27.73 -5.38
N LEU A 366 4.94 -26.58 -5.62
CA LEU A 366 4.88 -25.94 -6.91
C LEU A 366 6.11 -25.09 -7.26
N ASN A 367 7.13 -25.04 -6.38
CA ASN A 367 8.34 -24.22 -6.51
C ASN A 367 8.05 -22.71 -6.65
N LEU A 368 6.93 -22.22 -6.09
CA LEU A 368 6.55 -20.82 -6.12
C LEU A 368 7.19 -19.99 -5.00
N HIS A 369 7.94 -20.58 -4.07
CA HIS A 369 8.52 -19.92 -2.91
C HIS A 369 9.40 -18.70 -3.23
N LYS A 370 10.06 -18.69 -4.42
CA LYS A 370 10.87 -17.55 -4.89
C LYS A 370 10.04 -16.41 -5.48
N LYS A 371 8.76 -16.63 -5.73
CA LYS A 371 7.81 -15.68 -6.31
C LYS A 371 6.63 -15.39 -5.39
N PHE A 372 6.71 -15.84 -4.15
CA PHE A 372 5.71 -15.62 -3.13
C PHE A 372 6.25 -14.62 -2.11
N PHE A 373 5.62 -13.44 -2.06
CA PHE A 373 5.93 -12.38 -1.12
C PHE A 373 4.79 -12.24 -0.14
N ASP A 374 5.03 -12.60 1.12
CA ASP A 374 4.04 -12.59 2.19
C ASP A 374 4.56 -11.74 3.35
N SER A 375 3.86 -10.67 3.68
CA SER A 375 4.20 -9.79 4.80
C SER A 375 2.97 -9.10 5.37
N ARG A 376 3.11 -8.68 6.63
CA ARG A 376 2.16 -7.78 7.30
C ARG A 376 2.57 -6.32 7.22
N ILE A 377 3.73 -6.03 6.66
CA ILE A 377 4.30 -4.69 6.52
C ILE A 377 4.48 -4.41 5.04
N ILE A 378 3.85 -3.36 4.52
CA ILE A 378 3.76 -3.10 3.09
C ILE A 378 5.12 -2.79 2.45
N TYR A 379 5.97 -2.01 3.12
CA TYR A 379 7.31 -1.70 2.60
C TYR A 379 8.25 -2.89 2.63
N GLN A 380 7.99 -3.94 3.43
CA GLN A 380 8.75 -5.18 3.35
C GLN A 380 8.48 -5.88 2.00
N ILE A 381 7.21 -5.88 1.55
CA ILE A 381 6.85 -6.39 0.21
C ILE A 381 7.54 -5.58 -0.88
N GLU A 382 7.53 -4.25 -0.76
CA GLU A 382 8.23 -3.34 -1.68
C GLU A 382 9.73 -3.68 -1.77
N GLN A 383 10.41 -3.73 -0.63
CA GLN A 383 11.84 -4.04 -0.55
C GLN A 383 12.19 -5.43 -1.07
N ASP A 384 11.43 -6.45 -0.68
CA ASP A 384 11.68 -7.83 -1.09
C ASP A 384 11.51 -7.99 -2.60
N PHE A 385 10.50 -7.35 -3.19
CA PHE A 385 10.27 -7.38 -4.62
C PHE A 385 11.35 -6.61 -5.39
N VAL A 386 11.74 -5.42 -4.95
CA VAL A 386 12.84 -4.63 -5.55
C VAL A 386 14.17 -5.38 -5.44
N ASN A 387 14.48 -5.97 -4.29
CA ASN A 387 15.68 -6.80 -4.12
C ASN A 387 15.70 -8.02 -5.05
N PHE A 388 14.54 -8.63 -5.29
CA PHE A 388 14.43 -9.73 -6.25
C PHE A 388 14.77 -9.28 -7.67
N ILE A 389 14.23 -8.13 -8.10
CA ILE A 389 14.49 -7.55 -9.44
C ILE A 389 15.98 -7.22 -9.59
N SER A 390 16.56 -6.49 -8.64
CA SER A 390 17.97 -6.07 -8.66
C SER A 390 18.93 -7.26 -8.73
N LYS A 391 18.67 -8.30 -7.92
CA LYS A 391 19.46 -9.55 -7.99
C LYS A 391 19.36 -10.25 -9.36
N LYS A 392 18.18 -10.23 -9.98
CA LYS A 392 18.00 -10.83 -11.30
C LYS A 392 18.75 -10.04 -12.37
N GLU A 393 18.69 -8.71 -12.31
CA GLU A 393 19.45 -7.83 -13.21
C GLU A 393 20.97 -7.98 -13.01
N GLU A 394 21.43 -8.09 -11.76
CA GLU A 394 22.83 -8.35 -11.45
C GLU A 394 23.29 -9.69 -12.05
N ILE A 395 22.51 -10.76 -11.87
CA ILE A 395 22.80 -12.07 -12.45
C ILE A 395 22.77 -12.00 -13.99
N GLU A 396 21.83 -11.27 -14.58
CA GLU A 396 21.78 -11.09 -16.04
C GLU A 396 22.91 -10.21 -16.56
N SER A 397 23.34 -9.20 -15.83
CA SER A 397 24.49 -8.36 -16.19
C SER A 397 25.83 -9.10 -16.08
N LEU A 398 25.92 -10.10 -15.19
CA LEU A 398 27.09 -11.00 -15.09
C LEU A 398 27.17 -11.99 -16.26
N LYS A 399 26.06 -12.24 -16.97
CA LYS A 399 26.06 -13.09 -18.17
C LYS A 399 26.72 -12.35 -19.31
N GLY A 400 27.90 -12.83 -19.71
CA GLY A 400 28.66 -12.22 -20.79
C GLY A 400 27.96 -12.39 -22.14
N GLU A 401 27.97 -11.33 -22.93
CA GLU A 401 27.59 -11.36 -24.35
C GLU A 401 28.81 -10.98 -25.19
N LEU A 402 29.19 -11.86 -26.11
CA LEU A 402 30.31 -11.65 -27.01
C LEU A 402 29.82 -11.73 -28.49
N GLU A 403 30.14 -10.71 -29.24
CA GLU A 403 29.93 -10.69 -30.71
C GLU A 403 31.06 -11.40 -31.40
N VAL A 404 30.72 -12.34 -32.26
CA VAL A 404 31.68 -13.08 -33.11
C VAL A 404 32.14 -12.16 -34.25
N LEU A 405 33.42 -11.82 -34.27
CA LEU A 405 34.02 -10.96 -35.28
C LEU A 405 34.70 -11.79 -36.38
N ALA A 406 35.21 -12.98 -36.05
CA ALA A 406 35.88 -13.87 -37.01
C ALA A 406 35.74 -15.33 -36.58
N VAL A 407 35.70 -16.21 -37.58
CA VAL A 407 35.68 -17.65 -37.37
C VAL A 407 36.94 -18.22 -37.99
N PHE A 408 37.86 -18.76 -37.18
CA PHE A 408 39.17 -19.24 -37.64
C PHE A 408 39.19 -20.70 -38.04
N ASN A 409 38.52 -21.58 -37.27
CA ASN A 409 38.46 -22.99 -37.54
C ASN A 409 37.17 -23.61 -37.01
N GLN A 410 36.55 -24.50 -37.79
CA GLN A 410 35.34 -25.20 -37.41
C GLN A 410 35.49 -26.68 -37.71
N THR A 411 35.64 -27.50 -36.68
CA THR A 411 35.49 -28.94 -36.74
C THR A 411 34.06 -29.35 -36.37
N LYS A 412 33.74 -30.65 -36.46
CA LYS A 412 32.40 -31.15 -36.17
C LYS A 412 31.95 -30.78 -34.74
N SER A 413 32.86 -30.79 -33.73
CA SER A 413 32.54 -30.57 -32.33
C SER A 413 33.22 -29.33 -31.67
N LYS A 414 34.20 -28.70 -32.31
CA LYS A 414 34.94 -27.56 -31.76
C LYS A 414 35.01 -26.44 -32.78
N LYS A 415 34.76 -25.22 -32.30
CA LYS A 415 34.80 -23.98 -33.09
C LYS A 415 35.77 -23.01 -32.43
N THR A 416 36.71 -22.48 -33.23
CA THR A 416 37.66 -21.44 -32.81
C THR A 416 37.21 -20.11 -33.39
N ILE A 417 36.86 -19.18 -32.55
CA ILE A 417 36.34 -17.88 -32.92
C ILE A 417 37.11 -16.74 -32.24
N GLY A 418 37.10 -15.59 -32.89
CA GLY A 418 37.50 -14.29 -32.29
C GLY A 418 36.27 -13.43 -32.12
N GLY A 419 36.18 -12.77 -30.98
CA GLY A 419 35.06 -11.92 -30.69
C GLY A 419 35.38 -10.75 -29.78
N ARG A 420 34.40 -9.87 -29.67
CA ARG A 420 34.43 -8.70 -28.77
C ARG A 420 33.34 -8.85 -27.70
N MET A 421 33.73 -8.73 -26.47
CA MET A 421 32.78 -8.67 -25.36
C MET A 421 31.96 -7.39 -25.48
N LEU A 422 30.64 -7.52 -25.55
CA LEU A 422 29.68 -6.41 -25.60
C LEU A 422 29.30 -5.98 -24.18
N LYS A 423 29.05 -6.94 -23.29
CA LYS A 423 28.71 -6.70 -21.88
C LYS A 423 29.00 -7.90 -21.01
N GLY A 424 29.10 -7.67 -19.70
CA GLY A 424 29.30 -8.70 -18.69
C GLY A 424 30.63 -9.44 -18.82
N LYS A 425 30.66 -10.71 -18.39
CA LYS A 425 31.85 -11.55 -18.48
C LYS A 425 31.54 -12.98 -18.97
N LEU A 426 32.50 -13.60 -19.65
CA LEU A 426 32.48 -15.02 -19.97
C LEU A 426 33.65 -15.74 -19.28
N SER A 427 33.40 -16.94 -18.77
CA SER A 427 34.37 -17.71 -18.04
C SER A 427 34.65 -19.05 -18.68
N LEU A 428 35.83 -19.61 -18.43
CA LEU A 428 36.22 -20.93 -18.86
C LEU A 428 35.23 -21.99 -18.27
N ASN A 429 34.89 -22.97 -19.09
CA ASN A 429 33.91 -24.03 -18.78
C ASN A 429 32.45 -23.58 -18.66
N GLN A 430 32.13 -22.33 -18.91
CA GLN A 430 30.77 -21.82 -18.91
C GLN A 430 29.95 -22.41 -20.07
N LYS A 431 28.68 -22.76 -19.75
CA LYS A 431 27.68 -23.08 -20.80
C LYS A 431 27.25 -21.79 -21.49
N ILE A 432 26.99 -21.90 -22.78
CA ILE A 432 26.61 -20.75 -23.62
C ILE A 432 25.46 -21.09 -24.55
N THR A 433 24.74 -20.05 -24.96
CA THR A 433 23.81 -20.07 -26.06
C THR A 433 24.39 -19.29 -27.23
N ILE A 434 24.06 -19.72 -28.46
CA ILE A 434 24.46 -19.06 -29.70
C ILE A 434 23.21 -18.46 -30.33
N LEU A 435 23.22 -17.15 -30.50
CA LEU A 435 22.10 -16.38 -31.05
C LEU A 435 22.48 -15.82 -32.40
N ARG A 436 21.60 -15.95 -33.40
CA ARG A 436 21.72 -15.36 -34.75
C ARG A 436 20.48 -14.51 -35.01
N ASN A 437 20.64 -13.21 -35.31
CA ASN A 437 19.52 -12.28 -35.47
C ASN A 437 18.56 -12.29 -34.29
N LYS A 438 19.08 -12.42 -33.06
CA LYS A 438 18.34 -12.56 -31.77
C LYS A 438 17.58 -13.88 -31.60
N GLU A 439 17.67 -14.83 -32.55
CA GLU A 439 17.07 -16.15 -32.44
C GLU A 439 18.09 -17.18 -31.97
N LEU A 440 17.65 -18.11 -31.11
CA LEU A 440 18.49 -19.18 -30.57
C LEU A 440 18.76 -20.22 -31.67
N VAL A 441 20.03 -20.37 -32.05
CA VAL A 441 20.45 -21.34 -33.06
C VAL A 441 21.20 -22.55 -32.48
N GLY A 442 21.70 -22.43 -31.24
CA GLY A 442 22.36 -23.57 -30.63
C GLY A 442 22.90 -23.33 -29.23
N TYR A 443 23.49 -24.37 -28.67
CA TYR A 443 24.13 -24.39 -27.36
C TYR A 443 25.57 -24.85 -27.49
N GLY A 444 26.41 -24.46 -26.51
CA GLY A 444 27.79 -24.87 -26.45
C GLY A 444 28.39 -24.71 -25.06
N LYS A 445 29.69 -25.00 -25.00
CA LYS A 445 30.51 -24.80 -23.80
C LYS A 445 31.83 -24.18 -24.17
N ILE A 446 32.30 -23.21 -23.40
CA ILE A 446 33.63 -22.61 -23.58
C ILE A 446 34.67 -23.57 -23.02
N ILE A 447 35.61 -24.02 -23.86
CA ILE A 447 36.68 -24.93 -23.47
C ILE A 447 38.05 -24.27 -23.47
N SER A 448 38.21 -23.11 -24.08
CA SER A 448 39.41 -22.28 -24.00
C SER A 448 39.04 -20.80 -24.15
N LEU A 449 39.75 -19.96 -23.42
CA LEU A 449 39.69 -18.49 -23.51
C LEU A 449 41.10 -17.94 -23.62
N GLU A 450 41.31 -17.05 -24.58
CA GLU A 450 42.60 -16.41 -24.83
C GLU A 450 42.45 -14.91 -24.98
N LYS A 451 43.34 -14.13 -24.37
CA LYS A 451 43.47 -12.71 -24.56
C LYS A 451 44.91 -12.38 -24.95
N ASN A 452 45.08 -11.72 -26.10
CA ASN A 452 46.41 -11.43 -26.66
C ASN A 452 47.30 -12.70 -26.75
N LYS A 453 46.74 -13.85 -27.19
CA LYS A 453 47.38 -15.18 -27.29
C LYS A 453 47.79 -15.80 -25.92
N ASN A 454 47.41 -15.23 -24.80
CA ASN A 454 47.64 -15.81 -23.48
C ASN A 454 46.34 -16.44 -22.95
N PRO A 455 46.38 -17.65 -22.40
CA PRO A 455 45.21 -18.27 -21.82
C PRO A 455 44.74 -17.51 -20.58
N VAL A 456 43.44 -17.27 -20.46
CA VAL A 456 42.80 -16.60 -19.35
C VAL A 456 41.64 -17.43 -18.80
N LYS A 457 41.24 -17.20 -17.55
CA LYS A 457 40.08 -17.86 -16.93
C LYS A 457 38.76 -17.18 -17.22
N GLU A 458 38.81 -15.86 -17.46
CA GLU A 458 37.65 -15.02 -17.77
C GLU A 458 38.03 -13.84 -18.66
N ILE A 459 37.04 -13.34 -19.41
CA ILE A 459 37.12 -12.15 -20.24
C ILE A 459 36.00 -11.18 -19.85
N ASN A 460 36.33 -9.87 -19.84
CA ASN A 460 35.46 -8.81 -19.36
C ASN A 460 35.00 -7.91 -20.52
N GLU A 461 34.08 -7.02 -20.22
CA GLU A 461 33.49 -6.07 -21.16
C GLU A 461 34.55 -5.28 -21.96
N LYS A 462 34.28 -5.07 -23.25
CA LYS A 462 35.11 -4.37 -24.25
C LYS A 462 36.42 -5.04 -24.61
N GLU A 463 36.69 -6.27 -24.12
CA GLU A 463 37.91 -7.00 -24.48
C GLU A 463 37.73 -7.77 -25.76
N LEU A 464 38.83 -7.81 -26.57
CA LEU A 464 38.94 -8.71 -27.73
C LEU A 464 39.55 -10.00 -27.26
N SER A 465 38.99 -11.13 -27.68
CA SER A 465 39.39 -12.45 -27.20
C SER A 465 39.18 -13.57 -28.25
N GLY A 466 40.02 -14.57 -28.12
CA GLY A 466 39.84 -15.85 -28.83
C GLY A 466 39.15 -16.86 -27.95
N LEU A 467 38.21 -17.60 -28.49
CA LEU A 467 37.48 -18.64 -27.76
C LEU A 467 37.51 -19.95 -28.57
N ILE A 468 37.62 -21.06 -27.83
CA ILE A 468 37.31 -22.36 -28.37
C ILE A 468 36.02 -22.84 -27.73
N ILE A 469 35.00 -23.09 -28.56
CA ILE A 469 33.66 -23.47 -28.09
C ILE A 469 33.42 -24.92 -28.55
N GLU A 470 32.99 -25.76 -27.63
CA GLU A 470 32.49 -27.08 -27.93
C GLU A 470 31.00 -26.99 -28.25
N THR A 471 30.67 -27.25 -29.53
CA THR A 471 29.29 -27.20 -30.06
C THR A 471 29.16 -27.91 -31.37
N ASN A 472 27.97 -28.47 -31.64
CA ASN A 472 27.63 -29.03 -32.95
C ASN A 472 27.02 -27.97 -33.89
N THR A 473 26.76 -26.78 -33.39
CA THR A 473 26.17 -25.67 -34.15
C THR A 473 27.25 -24.96 -34.96
N GLU A 474 26.97 -24.66 -36.23
CA GLU A 474 27.81 -23.80 -37.05
C GLU A 474 27.73 -22.35 -36.54
N ILE A 475 28.89 -21.77 -36.22
CA ILE A 475 28.99 -20.36 -35.78
C ILE A 475 29.36 -19.50 -37.00
N LYS A 476 28.70 -18.32 -37.11
CA LYS A 476 28.97 -17.34 -38.17
C LYS A 476 29.40 -16.01 -37.58
N GLU A 477 30.01 -15.17 -38.40
CA GLU A 477 30.26 -13.77 -38.01
C GLU A 477 28.95 -13.03 -37.69
N ALA A 478 29.00 -12.14 -36.77
CA ALA A 478 27.86 -11.42 -36.15
C ALA A 478 26.91 -12.29 -35.28
N ASP A 479 27.22 -13.60 -35.07
CA ASP A 479 26.52 -14.36 -34.03
C ASP A 479 26.87 -13.81 -32.64
N ILE A 480 25.92 -13.89 -31.71
CA ILE A 480 26.11 -13.48 -30.29
C ILE A 480 26.26 -14.74 -29.43
N ILE A 481 27.37 -14.85 -28.74
CA ILE A 481 27.63 -15.88 -27.73
C ILE A 481 27.23 -15.33 -26.38
N LYS A 482 26.21 -15.95 -25.79
CA LYS A 482 25.67 -15.48 -24.49
C LYS A 482 25.90 -16.53 -23.39
N GLY A 483 26.50 -16.12 -22.29
CA GLY A 483 26.67 -16.97 -21.10
C GLY A 483 25.30 -17.37 -20.50
N VAL A 484 25.20 -18.62 -20.01
CA VAL A 484 23.99 -19.14 -19.39
C VAL A 484 24.17 -19.18 -17.88
#